data_c782aab517b62b7a7374500fb892565d
#
_entry.id   c782aab517b62b7a7374500fb892565d
#
_cell.length_a   1.000
_cell.length_b   1.000
_cell.length_c   1.000
_cell.angle_alpha   90.00
_cell.angle_beta   90.00
_cell.angle_gamma   90.00
#
_symmetry.space_group_name_H-M   'P 1'
#
loop_
_entity.id
_entity.type
_entity.pdbx_description
1 polymer ?
#
loop_
_entity_poly.entity_id
_entity_poly.type
_entity_poly.pdbx_seq_one_letter_code
_entity_poly.pdbx_strand_id
1 'polypeptide(L)'
;EVQIFHDGKIYKQRYERGHTMYPLKEVGKCDINKTGTTVTFSPDGSIFEETVYDFDTLKQRLRETAFLTKNLRITLRDDREEPVKERVFHYEGGIKEFVTYLNKSKEALYPEVIYCEGEKNGVLVEVAMQHNDAYNEATYSFVNNIITPEGGTHLAGFRNALTKTFNEYARANKILKDSEPAL
;
A
#
# COMPACT_ATOMS: atom_id res chain seq x y z
N GLU A 1 7.43 -22.05 9.61
CA GLU A 1 7.28 -22.03 11.06
C GLU A 1 6.69 -20.68 11.47
N VAL A 2 5.79 -20.70 12.44
CA VAL A 2 5.22 -19.50 13.06
C VAL A 2 5.58 -19.52 14.54
N GLN A 3 6.03 -18.39 15.05
CA GLN A 3 6.31 -18.17 16.48
C GLN A 3 5.50 -16.95 16.95
N ILE A 4 4.74 -17.11 18.04
CA ILE A 4 3.85 -16.08 18.57
C ILE A 4 4.29 -15.77 20.01
N PHE A 5 4.38 -14.47 20.31
CA PHE A 5 4.61 -13.94 21.66
C PHE A 5 3.30 -13.36 22.16
N HIS A 6 2.73 -13.95 23.20
CA HIS A 6 1.44 -13.52 23.75
C HIS A 6 1.33 -13.93 25.24
N ASP A 7 0.87 -13.00 26.08
CA ASP A 7 0.63 -13.20 27.52
C ASP A 7 1.80 -13.86 28.27
N GLY A 8 3.04 -13.40 28.02
CA GLY A 8 4.23 -13.91 28.67
C GLY A 8 4.70 -15.29 28.20
N LYS A 9 4.09 -15.83 27.16
CA LYS A 9 4.37 -17.15 26.61
C LYS A 9 4.83 -17.08 25.16
N ILE A 10 5.56 -18.10 24.75
CA ILE A 10 6.03 -18.29 23.37
C ILE A 10 5.37 -19.55 22.83
N TYR A 11 4.61 -19.40 21.77
CA TYR A 11 3.96 -20.49 21.05
C TYR A 11 4.63 -20.73 19.71
N LYS A 12 4.71 -21.98 19.28
CA LYS A 12 5.23 -22.37 17.98
C LYS A 12 4.34 -23.38 17.27
N GLN A 13 4.31 -23.28 15.93
CA GLN A 13 3.72 -24.25 15.04
C GLN A 13 4.51 -24.29 13.72
N ARG A 14 4.65 -25.48 13.14
CA ARG A 14 5.31 -25.67 11.85
C ARG A 14 4.34 -26.29 10.84
N TYR A 15 4.49 -25.83 9.62
CA TYR A 15 3.77 -26.33 8.46
C TYR A 15 4.75 -26.79 7.40
N GLU A 16 4.35 -27.77 6.60
CA GLU A 16 5.08 -28.23 5.44
C GLU A 16 4.08 -28.52 4.32
N ARG A 17 4.21 -27.85 3.18
CA ARG A 17 3.27 -27.95 2.04
C ARG A 17 1.80 -27.81 2.45
N GLY A 18 1.48 -26.88 3.32
CA GLY A 18 0.14 -26.64 3.84
C GLY A 18 -0.33 -27.57 4.96
N HIS A 19 0.43 -28.63 5.27
CA HIS A 19 0.10 -29.57 6.36
C HIS A 19 0.73 -29.14 7.68
N THR A 20 -0.05 -29.18 8.75
CA THR A 20 0.44 -28.92 10.11
C THR A 20 1.29 -30.09 10.60
N MET A 21 2.56 -29.85 10.92
CA MET A 21 3.49 -30.88 11.37
C MET A 21 3.28 -31.30 12.83
N TYR A 22 2.79 -30.37 13.64
CA TYR A 22 2.40 -30.61 15.04
C TYR A 22 1.41 -29.52 15.48
N PRO A 23 0.53 -29.78 16.48
CA PRO A 23 -0.37 -28.76 17.02
C PRO A 23 0.39 -27.60 17.65
N LEU A 24 -0.27 -26.43 17.73
CA LEU A 24 0.29 -25.27 18.43
C LEU A 24 0.70 -25.65 19.86
N LYS A 25 1.94 -25.36 20.22
CA LYS A 25 2.49 -25.70 21.54
C LYS A 25 3.21 -24.51 22.18
N GLU A 26 3.11 -24.41 23.49
CA GLU A 26 3.96 -23.54 24.28
C GLU A 26 5.40 -24.08 24.30
N VAL A 27 6.37 -23.24 23.92
CA VAL A 27 7.79 -23.63 23.82
C VAL A 27 8.67 -22.83 24.76
N GLY A 28 8.14 -21.81 25.45
CA GLY A 28 8.91 -21.00 26.38
C GLY A 28 8.11 -19.83 26.95
N LYS A 29 8.80 -18.99 27.72
CA LYS A 29 8.25 -17.79 28.34
C LYS A 29 8.97 -16.55 27.79
N CYS A 30 8.27 -15.40 27.78
CA CYS A 30 8.81 -14.10 27.43
C CYS A 30 8.31 -13.05 28.45
N ASP A 31 8.72 -11.79 28.27
CA ASP A 31 8.13 -10.68 29.00
C ASP A 31 6.62 -10.61 28.74
N ILE A 32 5.83 -10.32 29.80
CA ILE A 32 4.36 -10.26 29.73
C ILE A 32 3.85 -9.20 28.72
N ASN A 33 4.64 -8.14 28.53
CA ASN A 33 4.32 -7.06 27.59
C ASN A 33 4.82 -7.32 26.16
N LYS A 34 5.60 -8.39 25.97
CA LYS A 34 6.11 -8.75 24.65
C LYS A 34 5.01 -9.38 23.82
N THR A 35 4.63 -8.70 22.74
CA THR A 35 3.66 -9.19 21.75
C THR A 35 4.29 -9.22 20.37
N GLY A 36 3.79 -10.09 19.50
CA GLY A 36 4.21 -10.12 18.12
C GLY A 36 4.20 -11.53 17.52
N THR A 37 4.42 -11.59 16.23
CA THR A 37 4.46 -12.83 15.46
C THR A 37 5.69 -12.84 14.54
N THR A 38 6.43 -13.94 14.57
CA THR A 38 7.52 -14.20 13.62
C THR A 38 7.08 -15.30 12.68
N VAL A 39 7.13 -15.05 11.39
CA VAL A 39 6.87 -16.04 10.34
C VAL A 39 8.17 -16.29 9.59
N THR A 40 8.63 -17.55 9.61
CA THR A 40 9.82 -17.99 8.86
C THR A 40 9.38 -19.01 7.83
N PHE A 41 9.73 -18.81 6.57
CA PHE A 41 9.37 -19.73 5.50
C PHE A 41 10.48 -19.83 4.45
N SER A 42 10.46 -20.96 3.73
CA SER A 42 11.27 -21.18 2.54
C SER A 42 10.34 -21.58 1.41
N PRO A 43 10.41 -20.92 0.25
CA PRO A 43 9.63 -21.33 -0.92
C PRO A 43 10.01 -22.74 -1.37
N ASP A 44 9.04 -23.56 -1.72
CA ASP A 44 9.26 -24.91 -2.25
C ASP A 44 9.45 -24.84 -3.77
N GLY A 45 10.65 -25.14 -4.27
CA GLY A 45 10.98 -25.13 -5.70
C GLY A 45 10.21 -26.14 -6.55
N SER A 46 9.46 -27.07 -5.93
CA SER A 46 8.52 -27.93 -6.66
C SER A 46 7.16 -27.28 -6.93
N ILE A 47 6.88 -26.13 -6.29
CA ILE A 47 5.63 -25.37 -6.40
C ILE A 47 5.88 -24.03 -7.09
N PHE A 48 6.98 -23.35 -6.74
CA PHE A 48 7.34 -22.04 -7.26
C PHE A 48 8.50 -22.13 -8.25
N GLU A 49 8.35 -21.57 -9.43
CA GLU A 49 9.41 -21.51 -10.45
C GLU A 49 10.60 -20.67 -9.96
N GLU A 50 10.30 -19.54 -9.28
CA GLU A 50 11.28 -18.64 -8.69
C GLU A 50 11.22 -18.69 -7.16
N THR A 51 12.36 -19.02 -6.54
CA THR A 51 12.48 -19.11 -5.07
C THR A 51 13.41 -18.05 -4.49
N VAL A 52 14.05 -17.25 -5.34
CA VAL A 52 14.96 -16.17 -4.95
C VAL A 52 14.20 -14.85 -4.96
N TYR A 53 14.15 -14.19 -3.82
CA TYR A 53 13.50 -12.88 -3.70
C TYR A 53 14.34 -11.77 -4.29
N ASP A 54 13.72 -10.91 -5.12
CA ASP A 54 14.32 -9.68 -5.61
C ASP A 54 14.09 -8.54 -4.62
N PHE A 55 15.20 -7.90 -4.21
CA PHE A 55 15.18 -6.84 -3.20
C PHE A 55 14.42 -5.59 -3.69
N ASP A 56 14.59 -5.21 -4.96
CA ASP A 56 13.97 -3.98 -5.47
C ASP A 56 12.47 -4.13 -5.65
N THR A 57 12.01 -5.30 -6.07
CA THR A 57 10.59 -5.64 -6.13
C THR A 57 9.93 -5.58 -4.74
N LEU A 58 10.55 -6.21 -3.73
CA LEU A 58 10.07 -6.14 -2.35
C LEU A 58 10.09 -4.72 -1.81
N LYS A 59 11.17 -3.97 -2.06
CA LYS A 59 11.32 -2.58 -1.66
C LYS A 59 10.20 -1.70 -2.19
N GLN A 60 9.82 -1.87 -3.46
CA GLN A 60 8.71 -1.13 -4.05
C GLN A 60 7.39 -1.47 -3.38
N ARG A 61 7.06 -2.75 -3.24
CA ARG A 61 5.79 -3.21 -2.64
C ARG A 61 5.65 -2.83 -1.18
N LEU A 62 6.69 -2.98 -0.39
CA LEU A 62 6.68 -2.61 1.03
C LEU A 62 6.57 -1.10 1.23
N ARG A 63 7.16 -0.30 0.33
CA ARG A 63 6.98 1.16 0.33
C ARG A 63 5.53 1.54 0.06
N GLU A 64 4.89 0.97 -0.96
CA GLU A 64 3.48 1.19 -1.27
C GLU A 64 2.59 0.84 -0.06
N THR A 65 2.82 -0.31 0.56
CA THR A 65 2.11 -0.75 1.77
C THR A 65 2.28 0.24 2.92
N ALA A 66 3.49 0.77 3.12
CA ALA A 66 3.75 1.74 4.19
C ALA A 66 3.06 3.10 3.95
N PHE A 67 2.93 3.54 2.70
CA PHE A 67 2.15 4.73 2.36
C PHE A 67 0.64 4.54 2.57
N LEU A 68 0.12 3.34 2.26
CA LEU A 68 -1.31 3.04 2.42
C LEU A 68 -1.73 2.82 3.87
N THR A 69 -0.77 2.52 4.75
CA THR A 69 -1.04 2.27 6.16
C THR A 69 -0.30 3.29 7.01
N LYS A 70 -0.99 4.38 7.34
CA LYS A 70 -0.41 5.48 8.16
C LYS A 70 0.23 4.94 9.44
N ASN A 71 1.40 5.45 9.79
CA ASN A 71 2.18 5.08 10.98
C ASN A 71 2.75 3.65 11.01
N LEU A 72 2.53 2.84 9.98
CA LEU A 72 3.17 1.53 9.89
C LEU A 72 4.67 1.69 9.60
N ARG A 73 5.50 1.08 10.43
CA ARG A 73 6.95 1.00 10.20
C ARG A 73 7.31 -0.37 9.63
N ILE A 74 7.91 -0.39 8.45
CA ILE A 74 8.40 -1.61 7.80
C ILE A 74 9.90 -1.51 7.62
N THR A 75 10.64 -2.54 8.04
CA THR A 75 12.07 -2.67 7.75
C THR A 75 12.27 -3.86 6.82
N LEU A 76 12.84 -3.59 5.66
CA LEU A 76 13.30 -4.62 4.71
C LEU A 76 14.82 -4.76 4.86
N ARG A 77 15.29 -5.98 5.13
CA ARG A 77 16.69 -6.29 5.27
C ARG A 77 17.06 -7.51 4.44
N ASP A 78 18.16 -7.42 3.71
CA ASP A 78 18.73 -8.48 2.90
C ASP A 78 20.14 -8.81 3.42
N ASP A 79 20.28 -9.98 4.02
CA ASP A 79 21.53 -10.46 4.63
C ASP A 79 22.33 -11.38 3.68
N ARG A 80 21.96 -11.47 2.39
CA ARG A 80 22.61 -12.37 1.43
C ARG A 80 23.97 -11.86 0.95
N GLU A 81 24.21 -10.55 1.04
CA GLU A 81 25.44 -9.90 0.56
C GLU A 81 26.03 -8.97 1.62
N GLU A 82 27.32 -8.74 1.56
CA GLU A 82 28.05 -7.74 2.32
C GLU A 82 28.40 -6.53 1.42
N PRO A 83 28.09 -5.28 1.81
CA PRO A 83 27.36 -4.90 3.01
C PRO A 83 25.86 -5.22 2.95
N VAL A 84 25.28 -5.52 4.11
CA VAL A 84 23.85 -5.79 4.27
C VAL A 84 23.01 -4.65 3.67
N LYS A 85 22.01 -4.98 2.86
CA LYS A 85 21.06 -4.00 2.31
C LYS A 85 19.88 -3.82 3.27
N GLU A 86 19.69 -2.62 3.78
CA GLU A 86 18.54 -2.31 4.65
C GLU A 86 17.80 -1.06 4.18
N ARG A 87 16.47 -1.09 4.28
CA ARG A 87 15.57 0.05 4.04
C ARG A 87 14.45 0.06 5.08
N VAL A 88 14.18 1.25 5.59
CA VAL A 88 13.08 1.50 6.52
C VAL A 88 12.06 2.39 5.82
N PHE A 89 10.80 2.00 5.91
CA PHE A 89 9.65 2.75 5.41
C PHE A 89 8.77 3.11 6.60
N HIS A 90 8.44 4.39 6.73
CA HIS A 90 7.56 4.90 7.77
C HIS A 90 7.02 6.24 7.29
N TYR A 91 5.71 6.30 7.04
CA TYR A 91 5.04 7.46 6.48
C TYR A 91 3.80 7.79 7.33
N GLU A 92 3.68 9.06 7.71
CA GLU A 92 2.56 9.54 8.53
C GLU A 92 1.47 10.18 7.67
N GLY A 93 1.86 10.74 6.52
CA GLY A 93 0.97 11.48 5.61
C GLY A 93 0.07 10.61 4.73
N GLY A 94 0.24 9.28 4.74
CA GLY A 94 -0.58 8.37 3.96
C GLY A 94 -0.51 8.60 2.46
N ILE A 95 -1.65 8.51 1.76
CA ILE A 95 -1.69 8.67 0.29
C ILE A 95 -1.35 10.09 -0.19
N LYS A 96 -1.49 11.12 0.65
CA LYS A 96 -1.01 12.49 0.32
C LYS A 96 0.51 12.50 0.14
N GLU A 97 1.21 11.87 1.09
CA GLU A 97 2.67 11.75 1.04
C GLU A 97 3.12 10.86 -0.13
N PHE A 98 2.31 9.85 -0.46
CA PHE A 98 2.55 9.00 -1.64
C PHE A 98 2.50 9.80 -2.95
N VAL A 99 1.51 10.67 -3.14
CA VAL A 99 1.43 11.56 -4.31
C VAL A 99 2.64 12.50 -4.36
N THR A 100 3.04 13.09 -3.23
CA THR A 100 4.25 13.92 -3.14
C THR A 100 5.50 13.12 -3.54
N TYR A 101 5.61 11.87 -3.08
CA TYR A 101 6.70 10.97 -3.44
C TYR A 101 6.73 10.67 -4.95
N LEU A 102 5.57 10.38 -5.57
CA LEU A 102 5.46 10.10 -7.01
C LEU A 102 5.83 11.33 -7.88
N ASN A 103 5.60 12.53 -7.36
CA ASN A 103 5.92 13.78 -8.04
C ASN A 103 7.32 14.31 -7.73
N LYS A 104 8.13 13.62 -6.93
CA LYS A 104 9.45 14.11 -6.48
C LYS A 104 10.40 14.49 -7.63
N SER A 105 10.27 13.86 -8.80
CA SER A 105 11.08 14.12 -10.00
C SER A 105 10.33 14.89 -11.09
N LYS A 106 9.17 15.48 -10.77
CA LYS A 106 8.31 16.22 -11.70
C LYS A 106 8.03 17.59 -11.13
N GLU A 107 7.65 18.54 -11.99
CA GLU A 107 7.22 19.86 -11.58
C GLU A 107 5.71 19.86 -11.31
N ALA A 108 5.34 20.02 -10.05
CA ALA A 108 3.94 20.13 -9.66
C ALA A 108 3.37 21.48 -10.06
N LEU A 109 2.19 21.53 -10.68
CA LEU A 109 1.55 22.77 -11.11
C LEU A 109 1.05 23.64 -9.94
N TYR A 110 0.93 23.07 -8.76
CA TYR A 110 0.57 23.75 -7.51
C TYR A 110 1.14 22.98 -6.32
N PRO A 111 1.43 23.67 -5.19
CA PRO A 111 2.21 23.08 -4.09
C PRO A 111 1.43 22.03 -3.28
N GLU A 112 0.12 22.15 -3.16
CA GLU A 112 -0.69 21.31 -2.29
C GLU A 112 -1.26 20.11 -3.01
N VAL A 113 -1.18 18.93 -2.37
CA VAL A 113 -1.87 17.71 -2.84
C VAL A 113 -3.35 17.85 -2.50
N ILE A 114 -4.22 17.77 -3.50
CA ILE A 114 -5.66 17.69 -3.33
C ILE A 114 -5.98 16.35 -2.65
N TYR A 115 -6.72 16.39 -1.54
CA TYR A 115 -7.10 15.22 -0.78
C TYR A 115 -8.57 15.29 -0.38
N CYS A 116 -9.26 14.19 -0.52
CA CYS A 116 -10.58 14.00 0.02
C CYS A 116 -10.77 12.59 0.55
N GLU A 117 -11.58 12.48 1.58
CA GLU A 117 -12.01 11.21 2.15
C GLU A 117 -13.51 11.24 2.42
N GLY A 118 -14.12 10.09 2.43
CA GLY A 118 -15.53 9.95 2.74
C GLY A 118 -15.92 8.51 2.96
N GLU A 119 -17.05 8.32 3.66
CA GLU A 119 -17.60 7.01 3.93
C GLU A 119 -19.04 6.93 3.43
N LYS A 120 -19.38 5.81 2.79
CA LYS A 120 -20.74 5.51 2.38
C LYS A 120 -21.00 4.01 2.46
N ASN A 121 -22.07 3.64 3.16
CA ASN A 121 -22.48 2.23 3.33
C ASN A 121 -21.36 1.33 3.93
N GLY A 122 -20.55 1.87 4.85
CA GLY A 122 -19.43 1.14 5.46
C GLY A 122 -18.19 1.01 4.56
N VAL A 123 -18.18 1.67 3.40
CA VAL A 123 -17.00 1.74 2.51
C VAL A 123 -16.33 3.09 2.70
N LEU A 124 -15.10 3.08 3.20
CA LEU A 124 -14.23 4.24 3.28
C LEU A 124 -13.53 4.45 1.94
N VAL A 125 -13.53 5.68 1.45
CA VAL A 125 -12.84 6.09 0.22
C VAL A 125 -11.88 7.23 0.53
N GLU A 126 -10.63 7.09 0.14
CA GLU A 126 -9.63 8.15 0.17
C GLU A 126 -9.14 8.43 -1.25
N VAL A 127 -8.97 9.69 -1.59
CA VAL A 127 -8.43 10.14 -2.88
C VAL A 127 -7.38 11.21 -2.64
N ALA A 128 -6.22 11.07 -3.26
CA ALA A 128 -5.18 12.09 -3.31
C ALA A 128 -4.74 12.29 -4.76
N MET A 129 -4.62 13.55 -5.20
CA MET A 129 -4.21 13.86 -6.57
C MET A 129 -3.44 15.18 -6.63
N GLN A 130 -2.57 15.30 -7.62
CA GLN A 130 -1.83 16.52 -7.93
C GLN A 130 -1.47 16.51 -9.42
N HIS A 131 -1.67 17.63 -10.10
CA HIS A 131 -1.23 17.78 -11.48
C HIS A 131 0.25 18.16 -11.53
N ASN A 132 0.93 17.70 -12.57
CA ASN A 132 2.33 17.98 -12.83
C ASN A 132 2.54 18.24 -14.33
N ASP A 133 3.77 18.55 -14.72
CA ASP A 133 4.19 18.85 -16.10
C ASP A 133 4.29 17.65 -17.03
N ALA A 134 4.04 16.44 -16.55
CA ALA A 134 4.14 15.23 -17.37
C ALA A 134 2.90 15.05 -18.29
N TYR A 135 3.13 14.55 -19.50
CA TYR A 135 2.05 14.24 -20.43
C TYR A 135 1.25 12.98 -20.07
N ASN A 136 1.80 12.11 -19.24
CA ASN A 136 1.19 10.83 -18.91
C ASN A 136 0.52 10.88 -17.54
N GLU A 137 -0.72 10.39 -17.47
CA GLU A 137 -1.40 10.12 -16.22
C GLU A 137 -0.74 8.94 -15.47
N ALA A 138 -0.50 9.11 -14.18
CA ALA A 138 -0.06 8.04 -13.28
C ALA A 138 -1.16 7.81 -12.24
N THR A 139 -2.00 6.81 -12.47
CA THR A 139 -3.11 6.45 -11.58
C THR A 139 -2.81 5.16 -10.85
N TYR A 140 -2.91 5.19 -9.54
CA TYR A 140 -2.80 4.03 -8.66
C TYR A 140 -4.13 3.84 -7.94
N SER A 141 -4.69 2.65 -8.04
CA SER A 141 -5.93 2.30 -7.36
C SER A 141 -5.76 1.06 -6.48
N PHE A 142 -6.42 1.07 -5.32
CA PHE A 142 -6.27 0.05 -4.29
C PHE A 142 -7.63 -0.31 -3.70
N VAL A 143 -7.77 -1.55 -3.26
CA VAL A 143 -8.88 -2.03 -2.44
C VAL A 143 -8.29 -2.78 -1.24
N ASN A 144 -8.61 -2.34 -0.02
CA ASN A 144 -8.05 -2.89 1.22
C ASN A 144 -6.50 -3.00 1.17
N ASN A 145 -5.83 -1.93 0.72
CA ASN A 145 -4.39 -1.81 0.55
C ASN A 145 -3.76 -2.74 -0.52
N ILE A 146 -4.58 -3.43 -1.32
CA ILE A 146 -4.13 -4.26 -2.44
C ILE A 146 -4.26 -3.45 -3.72
N ILE A 147 -3.17 -3.33 -4.47
CA ILE A 147 -3.18 -2.64 -5.77
C ILE A 147 -4.09 -3.36 -6.76
N THR A 148 -4.85 -2.59 -7.53
CA THR A 148 -5.73 -3.08 -8.59
C THR A 148 -5.24 -2.57 -9.96
N PRO A 149 -4.23 -3.21 -10.57
CA PRO A 149 -3.58 -2.71 -11.79
C PRO A 149 -4.53 -2.55 -12.97
N GLU A 150 -5.52 -3.42 -13.06
CA GLU A 150 -6.55 -3.38 -14.11
C GLU A 150 -7.69 -2.39 -13.80
N GLY A 151 -7.60 -1.67 -12.68
CA GLY A 151 -8.65 -0.77 -12.20
C GLY A 151 -9.84 -1.52 -11.61
N GLY A 152 -11.06 -1.06 -11.94
CA GLY A 152 -12.32 -1.62 -11.46
C GLY A 152 -13.41 -0.57 -11.36
N THR A 153 -14.56 -0.95 -10.84
CA THR A 153 -15.74 -0.06 -10.69
C THR A 153 -15.46 1.14 -9.79
N HIS A 154 -14.60 1.01 -8.79
CA HIS A 154 -14.18 2.11 -7.92
C HIS A 154 -13.38 3.17 -8.69
N LEU A 155 -12.43 2.79 -9.54
CA LEU A 155 -11.67 3.72 -10.37
C LEU A 155 -12.56 4.37 -11.45
N ALA A 156 -13.41 3.57 -12.12
CA ALA A 156 -14.36 4.10 -13.10
C ALA A 156 -15.36 5.08 -12.43
N GLY A 157 -15.85 4.75 -11.24
CA GLY A 157 -16.71 5.62 -10.45
C GLY A 157 -16.03 6.94 -10.09
N PHE A 158 -14.77 6.89 -9.66
CA PHE A 158 -13.98 8.09 -9.39
C PHE A 158 -13.82 8.98 -10.63
N ARG A 159 -13.41 8.41 -11.77
CA ARG A 159 -13.23 9.16 -13.02
C ARG A 159 -14.52 9.84 -13.48
N ASN A 160 -15.64 9.12 -13.42
CA ASN A 160 -16.95 9.68 -13.76
C ASN A 160 -17.35 10.82 -12.80
N ALA A 161 -17.13 10.65 -11.50
CA ALA A 161 -17.41 11.67 -10.49
C ALA A 161 -16.53 12.90 -10.71
N LEU A 162 -15.25 12.72 -10.99
CA LEU A 162 -14.30 13.80 -11.25
C LEU A 162 -14.74 14.62 -12.46
N THR A 163 -14.98 13.98 -13.60
CA THR A 163 -15.44 14.64 -14.83
C THR A 163 -16.75 15.42 -14.59
N LYS A 164 -17.71 14.80 -13.90
CA LYS A 164 -18.98 15.45 -13.56
C LYS A 164 -18.76 16.69 -12.70
N THR A 165 -17.95 16.56 -11.64
CA THR A 165 -17.68 17.65 -10.70
C THR A 165 -16.99 18.83 -11.38
N PHE A 166 -16.00 18.57 -12.23
CA PHE A 166 -15.33 19.64 -13.00
C PHE A 166 -16.27 20.36 -13.95
N ASN A 167 -17.12 19.64 -14.66
CA ASN A 167 -18.09 20.24 -15.57
C ASN A 167 -19.14 21.07 -14.82
N GLU A 168 -19.68 20.57 -13.73
CA GLU A 168 -20.62 21.29 -12.87
C GLU A 168 -20.00 22.58 -12.30
N TYR A 169 -18.79 22.48 -11.76
CA TYR A 169 -18.05 23.62 -11.23
C TYR A 169 -17.75 24.67 -12.30
N ALA A 170 -17.26 24.23 -13.48
CA ALA A 170 -16.89 25.13 -14.56
C ALA A 170 -18.13 25.89 -15.09
N ARG A 171 -19.29 25.26 -15.21
CA ARG A 171 -20.55 25.91 -15.63
C ARG A 171 -21.05 26.85 -14.54
N ALA A 172 -21.10 26.41 -13.28
CA ALA A 172 -21.57 27.23 -12.16
C ALA A 172 -20.76 28.51 -11.99
N ASN A 173 -19.45 28.45 -12.26
CA ASN A 173 -18.52 29.60 -12.20
C ASN A 173 -18.34 30.33 -13.52
N LYS A 174 -19.11 29.98 -14.58
CA LYS A 174 -19.04 30.58 -15.92
C LYS A 174 -17.66 30.47 -16.58
N ILE A 175 -16.87 29.46 -16.21
CA ILE A 175 -15.60 29.13 -16.85
C ILE A 175 -15.89 28.42 -18.18
N LEU A 176 -16.94 27.57 -18.20
CA LEU A 176 -17.45 26.89 -19.38
C LEU A 176 -18.86 27.40 -19.66
N LYS A 177 -19.15 27.82 -20.92
CA LYS A 177 -20.48 28.24 -21.33
C LYS A 177 -21.40 27.04 -21.49
N ASP A 178 -22.71 27.25 -21.35
CA ASP A 178 -23.70 26.16 -21.52
C ASP A 178 -23.74 25.59 -22.94
N SER A 179 -23.33 26.41 -23.93
CA SER A 179 -23.24 26.01 -25.35
C SER A 179 -21.94 25.25 -25.71
N GLU A 180 -20.96 25.22 -24.79
CA GLU A 180 -19.69 24.56 -25.04
C GLU A 180 -19.77 23.06 -24.67
N PRO A 181 -19.03 22.17 -25.34
CA PRO A 181 -19.01 20.75 -25.01
C PRO A 181 -18.47 20.54 -23.59
N ALA A 182 -18.85 19.44 -22.99
CA ALA A 182 -18.32 19.03 -21.70
C ALA A 182 -16.80 18.70 -21.81
N LEU A 183 -16.09 18.90 -20.69
CA LEU A 183 -14.69 18.54 -20.56
C LEU A 183 -14.48 17.03 -20.57
#